data_21d12aee792fe030716509759c078111
#
_entry.id   21d12aee792fe030716509759c078111
#
_cell.length_a   1.000
_cell.length_b   1.000
_cell.length_c   1.000
_cell.angle_alpha   90.00
_cell.angle_beta   90.00
_cell.angle_gamma   90.00
#
_symmetry.space_group_name_H-M   'P 1'
#
loop_
_entity.id
_entity.type
_entity.pdbx_description
1 polymer ?
#
loop_
_entity_poly.entity_id
_entity_poly.type
_entity_poly.pdbx_seq_one_letter_code
_entity_poly.pdbx_strand_id
1 'polypeptide(L)'
;MTSGSSSQQSVGLAAKVGAGVLALWGVLHVWVGVEGARQFATNGTRALWTMFLGGANAPVSAYQHPTDAVTSTVQGHLALNFCLDVGAAGLLGLALAWMIWKQASWSAYFIALVVIGVIDNAFLFTQVTPGLIALDAGTIGGPVLWAVACIVTPFGLPSIRAQRPVGASSVPA
;
A
#
# COMPACT_ATOMS: atom_id res chain seq x y z
N MET A 1 30.61 -37.08 2.16
CA MET A 1 29.36 -36.33 2.31
C MET A 1 29.72 -34.97 2.91
N THR A 2 29.97 -33.98 2.08
CA THR A 2 30.23 -32.58 2.52
C THR A 2 28.91 -31.88 2.58
N SER A 3 28.38 -31.70 3.79
CA SER A 3 27.22 -30.85 4.04
C SER A 3 27.61 -29.39 3.74
N GLY A 4 27.32 -28.92 2.52
CA GLY A 4 27.44 -27.54 2.16
C GLY A 4 26.44 -26.73 2.99
N SER A 5 26.89 -26.07 4.05
CA SER A 5 26.12 -25.08 4.77
C SER A 5 25.87 -23.92 3.82
N SER A 6 24.67 -23.88 3.23
CA SER A 6 24.18 -22.66 2.55
C SER A 6 24.15 -21.54 3.58
N SER A 7 25.13 -20.63 3.52
CA SER A 7 25.14 -19.40 4.32
C SER A 7 23.91 -18.58 3.92
N GLN A 8 22.86 -18.70 4.71
CA GLN A 8 21.65 -17.89 4.57
C GLN A 8 22.07 -16.43 4.80
N GLN A 9 22.16 -15.66 3.72
CA GLN A 9 22.54 -14.24 3.79
C GLN A 9 21.51 -13.51 4.66
N SER A 10 22.00 -12.92 5.75
CA SER A 10 21.16 -12.19 6.70
C SER A 10 20.63 -10.90 6.06
N VAL A 11 19.34 -10.66 6.26
CA VAL A 11 18.69 -9.39 5.88
C VAL A 11 19.34 -8.24 6.65
N GLY A 12 19.87 -7.24 5.95
CA GLY A 12 20.51 -6.07 6.57
C GLY A 12 19.51 -5.18 7.32
N LEU A 13 20.02 -4.37 8.25
CA LEU A 13 19.19 -3.49 9.08
C LEU A 13 18.32 -2.55 8.25
N ALA A 14 18.88 -1.95 7.20
CA ALA A 14 18.12 -1.02 6.34
C ALA A 14 16.89 -1.69 5.68
N ALA A 15 17.03 -2.95 5.19
CA ALA A 15 15.88 -3.67 4.65
C ALA A 15 14.83 -3.99 5.71
N LYS A 16 15.24 -4.29 6.95
CA LYS A 16 14.30 -4.48 8.06
C LYS A 16 13.57 -3.19 8.42
N VAL A 17 14.28 -2.06 8.47
CA VAL A 17 13.67 -0.74 8.70
C VAL A 17 12.67 -0.43 7.58
N GLY A 18 13.06 -0.56 6.31
CA GLY A 18 12.16 -0.35 5.17
C GLY A 18 10.95 -1.26 5.20
N ALA A 19 11.13 -2.54 5.53
CA ALA A 19 10.01 -3.48 5.70
C ALA A 19 9.09 -3.09 6.88
N GLY A 20 9.63 -2.58 7.98
CA GLY A 20 8.84 -2.06 9.10
C GLY A 20 8.00 -0.84 8.69
N VAL A 21 8.58 0.08 7.93
CA VAL A 21 7.86 1.24 7.38
C VAL A 21 6.75 0.80 6.41
N LEU A 22 7.04 -0.18 5.53
CA LEU A 22 6.04 -0.75 4.62
C LEU A 22 4.92 -1.48 5.39
N ALA A 23 5.25 -2.15 6.48
CA ALA A 23 4.24 -2.78 7.34
C ALA A 23 3.33 -1.73 8.00
N LEU A 24 3.88 -0.60 8.46
CA LEU A 24 3.09 0.51 8.97
C LEU A 24 2.16 1.07 7.90
N TRP A 25 2.65 1.27 6.67
CA TRP A 25 1.82 1.62 5.52
C TRP A 25 0.66 0.64 5.36
N GLY A 26 0.95 -0.67 5.38
CA GLY A 26 -0.06 -1.72 5.25
C GLY A 26 -1.13 -1.68 6.35
N VAL A 27 -0.73 -1.49 7.61
CA VAL A 27 -1.65 -1.39 8.75
C VAL A 27 -2.60 -0.19 8.60
N LEU A 28 -2.08 0.96 8.19
CA LEU A 28 -2.90 2.17 7.97
C LEU A 28 -3.94 1.94 6.86
N HIS A 29 -3.57 1.29 5.78
CA HIS A 29 -4.48 1.00 4.66
C HIS A 29 -5.53 -0.06 5.02
N VAL A 30 -5.17 -1.09 5.78
CA VAL A 30 -6.14 -2.04 6.35
C VAL A 30 -7.14 -1.30 7.25
N TRP A 31 -6.64 -0.39 8.09
CA TRP A 31 -7.51 0.42 8.94
C TRP A 31 -8.52 1.26 8.11
N VAL A 32 -8.08 1.91 7.02
CA VAL A 32 -8.98 2.65 6.12
C VAL A 32 -10.07 1.73 5.55
N GLY A 33 -9.72 0.52 5.12
CA GLY A 33 -10.68 -0.46 4.62
C GLY A 33 -11.72 -0.86 5.67
N VAL A 34 -11.27 -1.18 6.87
CA VAL A 34 -12.14 -1.58 8.00
C VAL A 34 -13.03 -0.42 8.44
N GLU A 35 -12.46 0.79 8.60
CA GLU A 35 -13.21 1.96 9.01
C GLU A 35 -14.23 2.37 7.96
N GLY A 36 -13.88 2.34 6.67
CA GLY A 36 -14.81 2.58 5.58
C GLY A 36 -16.00 1.62 5.57
N ALA A 37 -15.73 0.32 5.71
CA ALA A 37 -16.79 -0.69 5.81
C ALA A 37 -17.69 -0.46 7.04
N ARG A 38 -17.09 -0.12 8.18
CA ARG A 38 -17.81 0.20 9.43
C ARG A 38 -18.70 1.44 9.23
N GLN A 39 -18.18 2.52 8.65
CA GLN A 39 -18.95 3.74 8.40
C GLN A 39 -20.13 3.49 7.45
N PHE A 40 -19.89 2.72 6.40
CA PHE A 40 -20.97 2.35 5.47
C PHE A 40 -22.06 1.57 6.18
N ALA A 41 -21.70 0.55 6.97
CA ALA A 41 -22.66 -0.33 7.66
C ALA A 41 -23.45 0.39 8.75
N THR A 42 -22.84 1.34 9.47
CA THR A 42 -23.48 2.00 10.63
C THR A 42 -24.15 3.32 10.30
N ASN A 43 -23.60 4.09 9.37
CA ASN A 43 -23.99 5.47 9.10
C ASN A 43 -24.33 5.73 7.63
N GLY A 44 -24.23 4.72 6.78
CA GLY A 44 -24.61 4.77 5.37
C GLY A 44 -23.66 5.57 4.47
N THR A 45 -24.09 5.78 3.23
CA THR A 45 -23.32 6.40 2.15
C THR A 45 -22.75 7.79 2.53
N ARG A 46 -23.54 8.63 3.22
CA ARG A 46 -23.11 9.98 3.57
C ARG A 46 -21.87 9.98 4.45
N ALA A 47 -21.85 9.16 5.49
CA ALA A 47 -20.72 9.10 6.41
C ALA A 47 -19.45 8.60 5.71
N LEU A 48 -19.59 7.63 4.82
CA LEU A 48 -18.49 7.12 4.01
C LEU A 48 -17.91 8.21 3.09
N TRP A 49 -18.76 8.96 2.39
CA TRP A 49 -18.30 10.05 1.54
C TRP A 49 -17.59 11.16 2.31
N THR A 50 -18.10 11.54 3.48
CA THR A 50 -17.49 12.60 4.30
C THR A 50 -16.10 12.22 4.84
N MET A 51 -15.72 10.93 4.82
CA MET A 51 -14.33 10.53 5.10
C MET A 51 -13.35 10.97 4.01
N PHE A 52 -13.82 11.14 2.76
CA PHE A 52 -12.99 11.43 1.60
C PHE A 52 -13.10 12.87 1.09
N LEU A 53 -14.08 13.63 1.58
CA LEU A 53 -14.23 15.03 1.23
C LEU A 53 -13.45 15.93 2.19
N GLY A 54 -13.33 17.20 1.84
CA GLY A 54 -12.72 18.23 2.70
C GLY A 54 -11.58 18.97 2.04
N GLY A 55 -11.27 18.65 0.78
CA GLY A 55 -10.36 19.45 -0.03
C GLY A 55 -10.95 20.80 -0.40
N ALA A 56 -10.10 21.71 -0.90
CA ALA A 56 -10.48 23.08 -1.24
C ALA A 56 -11.61 23.14 -2.28
N ASN A 57 -11.66 22.17 -3.19
CA ASN A 57 -12.65 22.13 -4.28
C ASN A 57 -13.84 21.20 -3.97
N ALA A 58 -13.81 20.47 -2.85
CA ALA A 58 -14.91 19.61 -2.41
C ALA A 58 -15.06 19.66 -0.88
N PRO A 59 -15.41 20.83 -0.30
CA PRO A 59 -15.60 20.95 1.14
C PRO A 59 -16.77 20.08 1.58
N VAL A 60 -16.68 19.49 2.79
CA VAL A 60 -17.72 18.60 3.36
C VAL A 60 -19.10 19.26 3.34
N SER A 61 -19.17 20.59 3.53
CA SER A 61 -20.42 21.33 3.49
C SER A 61 -21.09 21.40 2.11
N ALA A 62 -20.35 21.15 1.04
CA ALA A 62 -20.88 21.11 -0.33
C ALA A 62 -21.52 19.78 -0.71
N TYR A 63 -21.40 18.76 0.14
CA TYR A 63 -21.98 17.44 -0.14
C TYR A 63 -23.51 17.53 -0.21
N GLN A 64 -24.04 17.12 -1.34
CA GLN A 64 -25.48 16.95 -1.56
C GLN A 64 -25.83 15.47 -1.68
N HIS A 65 -26.75 15.03 -0.83
CA HIS A 65 -27.21 13.64 -0.90
C HIS A 65 -28.05 13.44 -2.16
N PRO A 66 -27.75 12.42 -2.99
CA PRO A 66 -28.59 12.11 -4.15
C PRO A 66 -30.03 11.83 -3.73
N THR A 67 -30.98 12.42 -4.45
CA THR A 67 -32.41 12.26 -4.15
C THR A 67 -32.97 10.98 -4.75
N ASP A 68 -32.36 10.45 -5.81
CA ASP A 68 -32.78 9.18 -6.40
C ASP A 68 -32.05 7.97 -5.75
N ALA A 69 -32.80 6.89 -5.55
CA ALA A 69 -32.33 5.73 -4.85
C ALA A 69 -31.22 4.98 -5.61
N VAL A 70 -31.24 5.00 -6.94
CA VAL A 70 -30.23 4.30 -7.77
C VAL A 70 -28.88 4.97 -7.64
N THR A 71 -28.81 6.29 -7.84
CA THR A 71 -27.57 7.08 -7.70
C THR A 71 -27.00 6.94 -6.29
N SER A 72 -27.84 7.06 -5.26
CA SER A 72 -27.43 6.91 -3.87
C SER A 72 -26.81 5.53 -3.59
N THR A 73 -27.46 4.48 -4.08
CA THR A 73 -26.96 3.11 -3.91
C THR A 73 -25.63 2.91 -4.65
N VAL A 74 -25.57 3.30 -5.93
CA VAL A 74 -24.34 3.13 -6.74
C VAL A 74 -23.17 3.90 -6.13
N GLN A 75 -23.36 5.15 -5.73
CA GLN A 75 -22.31 5.93 -5.09
C GLN A 75 -21.83 5.28 -3.79
N GLY A 76 -22.74 4.81 -2.95
CA GLY A 76 -22.39 4.14 -1.70
C GLY A 76 -21.55 2.90 -1.92
N HIS A 77 -21.95 2.06 -2.87
CA HIS A 77 -21.21 0.83 -3.19
C HIS A 77 -19.84 1.10 -3.86
N LEU A 78 -19.73 2.13 -4.71
CA LEU A 78 -18.45 2.52 -5.29
C LEU A 78 -17.47 3.03 -4.22
N ALA A 79 -17.96 3.85 -3.28
CA ALA A 79 -17.12 4.34 -2.18
C ALA A 79 -16.72 3.19 -1.23
N LEU A 80 -17.63 2.25 -0.94
CA LEU A 80 -17.31 1.05 -0.18
C LEU A 80 -16.26 0.19 -0.89
N ASN A 81 -16.43 -0.05 -2.20
CA ASN A 81 -15.46 -0.82 -2.99
C ASN A 81 -14.08 -0.18 -2.93
N PHE A 82 -13.99 1.15 -3.07
CA PHE A 82 -12.72 1.86 -2.92
C PHE A 82 -12.07 1.59 -1.55
N CYS A 83 -12.83 1.63 -0.45
CA CYS A 83 -12.29 1.33 0.87
C CYS A 83 -11.78 -0.11 0.98
N LEU A 84 -12.52 -1.07 0.42
CA LEU A 84 -12.13 -2.48 0.44
C LEU A 84 -10.88 -2.73 -0.40
N ASP A 85 -10.76 -2.09 -1.56
CA ASP A 85 -9.56 -2.15 -2.41
C ASP A 85 -8.33 -1.59 -1.70
N VAL A 86 -8.48 -0.44 -1.01
CA VAL A 86 -7.44 0.14 -0.17
C VAL A 86 -7.04 -0.81 0.96
N GLY A 87 -8.01 -1.42 1.63
CA GLY A 87 -7.76 -2.42 2.66
C GLY A 87 -7.03 -3.66 2.14
N ALA A 88 -7.42 -4.16 0.97
CA ALA A 88 -6.75 -5.29 0.31
C ALA A 88 -5.31 -4.94 -0.10
N ALA A 89 -5.07 -3.72 -0.60
CA ALA A 89 -3.73 -3.23 -0.86
C ALA A 89 -2.88 -3.18 0.42
N GLY A 90 -3.49 -2.81 1.55
CA GLY A 90 -2.85 -2.86 2.87
C GLY A 90 -2.40 -4.27 3.26
N LEU A 91 -3.25 -5.29 3.05
CA LEU A 91 -2.89 -6.70 3.27
C LEU A 91 -1.73 -7.15 2.37
N LEU A 92 -1.75 -6.74 1.10
CA LEU A 92 -0.62 -6.98 0.18
C LEU A 92 0.66 -6.33 0.73
N GLY A 93 0.60 -5.08 1.18
CA GLY A 93 1.75 -4.38 1.79
C GLY A 93 2.35 -5.13 2.98
N LEU A 94 1.50 -5.69 3.85
CA LEU A 94 1.93 -6.50 4.99
C LEU A 94 2.64 -7.80 4.54
N ALA A 95 2.09 -8.47 3.53
CA ALA A 95 2.70 -9.69 2.97
C ALA A 95 4.07 -9.38 2.35
N LEU A 96 4.18 -8.30 1.57
CA LEU A 96 5.44 -7.86 0.97
C LEU A 96 6.47 -7.46 2.02
N ALA A 97 6.05 -6.73 3.06
CA ALA A 97 6.91 -6.37 4.19
C ALA A 97 7.47 -7.61 4.90
N TRP A 98 6.62 -8.62 5.13
CA TRP A 98 7.05 -9.90 5.70
C TRP A 98 8.07 -10.62 4.80
N MET A 99 7.85 -10.67 3.48
CA MET A 99 8.77 -11.29 2.53
C MET A 99 10.12 -10.56 2.48
N ILE A 100 10.12 -9.23 2.53
CA ILE A 100 11.35 -8.43 2.60
C ILE A 100 12.09 -8.75 3.92
N TRP A 101 11.38 -8.71 5.04
CA TRP A 101 11.94 -8.91 6.37
C TRP A 101 12.53 -10.30 6.57
N LYS A 102 11.84 -11.35 6.12
CA LYS A 102 12.22 -12.74 6.37
C LYS A 102 13.05 -13.37 5.26
N GLN A 103 12.80 -12.98 4.02
CA GLN A 103 13.36 -13.65 2.85
C GLN A 103 14.33 -12.79 2.04
N ALA A 104 14.56 -11.53 2.45
CA ALA A 104 15.35 -10.58 1.67
C ALA A 104 14.91 -10.47 0.20
N SER A 105 13.61 -10.53 -0.06
CA SER A 105 13.02 -10.71 -1.38
C SER A 105 13.07 -9.44 -2.23
N TRP A 106 13.89 -9.43 -3.28
CA TRP A 106 13.89 -8.39 -4.29
C TRP A 106 12.57 -8.33 -5.07
N SER A 107 11.94 -9.48 -5.33
CA SER A 107 10.64 -9.50 -6.02
C SER A 107 9.57 -8.78 -5.19
N ALA A 108 9.52 -9.03 -3.88
CA ALA A 108 8.61 -8.32 -3.00
C ALA A 108 8.89 -6.81 -2.97
N TYR A 109 10.16 -6.40 -2.97
CA TYR A 109 10.55 -5.01 -3.07
C TYR A 109 10.07 -4.36 -4.38
N PHE A 110 10.29 -5.01 -5.54
CA PHE A 110 9.85 -4.46 -6.81
C PHE A 110 8.32 -4.41 -6.95
N ILE A 111 7.61 -5.39 -6.41
CA ILE A 111 6.14 -5.34 -6.35
C ILE A 111 5.69 -4.16 -5.48
N ALA A 112 6.29 -3.97 -4.30
CA ALA A 112 5.98 -2.82 -3.45
C ALA A 112 6.29 -1.48 -4.14
N LEU A 113 7.44 -1.38 -4.82
CA LEU A 113 7.83 -0.18 -5.54
C LEU A 113 6.81 0.18 -6.64
N VAL A 114 6.41 -0.79 -7.45
CA VAL A 114 5.56 -0.54 -8.63
C VAL A 114 4.08 -0.54 -8.28
N VAL A 115 3.57 -1.60 -7.65
CA VAL A 115 2.12 -1.76 -7.44
C VAL A 115 1.61 -0.78 -6.39
N ILE A 116 2.27 -0.72 -5.23
CA ILE A 116 1.89 0.24 -4.19
C ILE A 116 2.14 1.67 -4.65
N GLY A 117 3.25 1.90 -5.37
CA GLY A 117 3.56 3.21 -5.95
C GLY A 117 2.50 3.70 -6.92
N VAL A 118 1.95 2.83 -7.76
CA VAL A 118 0.83 3.18 -8.66
C VAL A 118 -0.40 3.55 -7.85
N ILE A 119 -0.75 2.79 -6.81
CA ILE A 119 -1.92 3.04 -5.96
C ILE A 119 -1.79 4.41 -5.28
N ASP A 120 -0.67 4.67 -4.59
CA ASP A 120 -0.45 5.92 -3.86
C ASP A 120 -0.37 7.15 -4.78
N ASN A 121 0.33 7.02 -5.92
CA ASN A 121 0.41 8.14 -6.87
C ASN A 121 -0.93 8.38 -7.58
N ALA A 122 -1.68 7.33 -7.93
CA ALA A 122 -3.03 7.50 -8.46
C ALA A 122 -3.91 8.27 -7.48
N PHE A 123 -3.89 7.90 -6.18
CA PHE A 123 -4.62 8.62 -5.14
C PHE A 123 -4.20 10.10 -5.04
N LEU A 124 -2.91 10.39 -5.00
CA LEU A 124 -2.39 11.76 -4.92
C LEU A 124 -2.85 12.59 -6.12
N PHE A 125 -2.68 12.09 -7.35
CA PHE A 125 -2.98 12.87 -8.54
C PHE A 125 -4.46 12.95 -8.89
N THR A 126 -5.28 11.98 -8.48
CA THR A 126 -6.71 12.00 -8.81
C THR A 126 -7.59 12.55 -7.71
N GLN A 127 -7.14 12.54 -6.45
CA GLN A 127 -7.95 12.94 -5.32
C GLN A 127 -7.39 14.16 -4.55
N VAL A 128 -6.10 14.11 -4.21
CA VAL A 128 -5.49 15.15 -3.37
C VAL A 128 -5.11 16.38 -4.19
N THR A 129 -4.36 16.20 -5.29
CA THR A 129 -3.93 17.32 -6.15
C THR A 129 -5.08 18.12 -6.73
N PRO A 130 -6.20 17.51 -7.18
CA PRO A 130 -7.37 18.26 -7.61
C PRO A 130 -8.14 18.95 -6.47
N GLY A 131 -7.72 18.79 -5.23
CA GLY A 131 -8.38 19.41 -4.06
C GLY A 131 -9.74 18.80 -3.72
N LEU A 132 -9.96 17.53 -4.02
CA LEU A 132 -11.16 16.78 -3.60
C LEU A 132 -11.03 16.32 -2.15
N ILE A 133 -9.86 15.79 -1.80
CA ILE A 133 -9.51 15.38 -0.44
C ILE A 133 -8.53 16.39 0.15
N ALA A 134 -8.67 16.66 1.44
CA ALA A 134 -7.76 17.57 2.14
C ALA A 134 -6.32 17.07 2.11
N LEU A 135 -5.39 17.99 1.88
CA LEU A 135 -3.96 17.70 2.00
C LEU A 135 -3.58 17.81 3.48
N ASP A 136 -3.55 16.70 4.16
CA ASP A 136 -3.15 16.60 5.57
C ASP A 136 -2.23 15.40 5.84
N ALA A 137 -1.82 15.22 7.09
CA ALA A 137 -0.92 14.12 7.46
C ALA A 137 -1.52 12.73 7.21
N GLY A 138 -2.84 12.59 7.30
CA GLY A 138 -3.53 11.32 7.03
C GLY A 138 -3.46 10.94 5.55
N THR A 139 -3.68 11.93 4.68
CA THR A 139 -3.74 11.71 3.22
C THR A 139 -2.37 11.57 2.57
N ILE A 140 -1.34 12.29 3.06
CA ILE A 140 0.03 12.16 2.52
C ILE A 140 0.85 11.07 3.22
N GLY A 141 0.39 10.58 4.37
CA GLY A 141 1.11 9.59 5.17
C GLY A 141 1.42 8.31 4.41
N GLY A 142 0.45 7.76 3.65
CA GLY A 142 0.64 6.59 2.80
C GLY A 142 1.78 6.76 1.79
N PRO A 143 1.68 7.71 0.86
CA PRO A 143 2.72 8.00 -0.12
C PRO A 143 4.10 8.26 0.48
N VAL A 144 4.18 8.97 1.60
CA VAL A 144 5.46 9.24 2.29
C VAL A 144 6.04 7.95 2.86
N LEU A 145 5.25 7.13 3.54
CA LEU A 145 5.73 5.85 4.08
C LEU A 145 6.20 4.92 2.96
N TRP A 146 5.45 4.82 1.86
CA TRP A 146 5.86 4.05 0.69
C TRP A 146 7.20 4.56 0.14
N ALA A 147 7.36 5.86 -0.09
CA ALA A 147 8.59 6.44 -0.61
C ALA A 147 9.79 6.16 0.31
N VAL A 148 9.63 6.34 1.62
CA VAL A 148 10.67 6.04 2.61
C VAL A 148 11.04 4.55 2.58
N ALA A 149 10.05 3.65 2.55
CA ALA A 149 10.29 2.21 2.46
C ALA A 149 11.06 1.86 1.18
N CYS A 150 10.68 2.43 0.03
CA CYS A 150 11.36 2.20 -1.25
C CYS A 150 12.79 2.73 -1.29
N ILE A 151 13.06 3.86 -0.66
CA ILE A 151 14.42 4.43 -0.61
C ILE A 151 15.33 3.61 0.34
N VAL A 152 14.82 3.21 1.50
CA VAL A 152 15.64 2.59 2.56
C VAL A 152 15.89 1.10 2.31
N THR A 153 14.89 0.37 1.81
CA THR A 153 14.95 -1.10 1.67
C THR A 153 16.15 -1.62 0.87
N PRO A 154 16.51 -1.05 -0.31
CA PRO A 154 17.58 -1.60 -1.15
C PRO A 154 18.94 -1.64 -0.47
N PHE A 155 19.22 -0.71 0.45
CA PHE A 155 20.51 -0.64 1.16
C PHE A 155 20.76 -1.82 2.11
N GLY A 156 19.72 -2.58 2.44
CA GLY A 156 19.83 -3.76 3.31
C GLY A 156 19.53 -5.09 2.61
N LEU A 157 19.16 -5.08 1.33
CA LEU A 157 18.98 -6.29 0.56
C LEU A 157 20.32 -6.83 0.05
N PRO A 158 20.54 -8.17 0.02
CA PRO A 158 21.75 -8.74 -0.55
C PRO A 158 21.82 -8.47 -2.05
N SER A 159 23.04 -8.45 -2.62
CA SER A 159 23.20 -8.19 -4.05
C SER A 159 22.43 -9.22 -4.89
N ILE A 160 21.78 -8.78 -5.97
CA ILE A 160 21.00 -9.64 -6.85
C ILE A 160 21.86 -10.78 -7.43
N ARG A 161 23.17 -10.54 -7.66
CA ARG A 161 24.11 -11.54 -8.16
C ARG A 161 24.35 -12.70 -7.19
N ALA A 162 24.27 -12.45 -5.89
CA ALA A 162 24.47 -13.45 -4.86
C ALA A 162 23.27 -14.42 -4.70
N GLN A 163 22.12 -14.10 -5.27
CA GLN A 163 20.91 -14.93 -5.23
C GLN A 163 20.79 -15.90 -6.44
N ARG A 164 21.70 -15.85 -7.43
CA ARG A 164 21.68 -16.82 -8.51
C ARG A 164 22.11 -18.20 -8.00
N PRO A 165 21.31 -19.25 -8.23
CA PRO A 165 21.72 -20.61 -7.85
C PRO A 165 23.01 -20.99 -8.58
N VAL A 166 23.97 -21.51 -7.84
CA VAL A 166 25.30 -21.99 -8.30
C VAL A 166 25.17 -23.28 -9.15
N GLY A 167 24.24 -23.30 -10.08
CA GLY A 167 23.97 -24.51 -10.88
C GLY A 167 23.62 -24.27 -12.35
N ALA A 168 23.57 -23.03 -12.81
CA ALA A 168 23.10 -22.72 -14.16
C ALA A 168 24.23 -22.58 -15.22
N SER A 169 25.47 -22.90 -14.88
CA SER A 169 26.60 -22.77 -15.81
C SER A 169 27.31 -24.08 -16.04
N SER A 170 26.70 -25.04 -16.69
CA SER A 170 27.39 -26.06 -17.47
C SER A 170 26.38 -26.93 -18.24
N VAL A 171 25.81 -26.41 -19.30
CA VAL A 171 25.42 -27.24 -20.43
C VAL A 171 26.53 -27.05 -21.45
N PRO A 172 27.44 -28.02 -21.68
CA PRO A 172 28.36 -27.98 -22.81
C PRO A 172 27.57 -28.14 -24.08
N ALA A 173 27.90 -27.35 -25.09
CA ALA A 173 27.37 -27.44 -26.45
C ALA A 173 27.79 -28.75 -27.11
#